data_b765f668c43a05877309f1cff2b2daa3
#
_entry.id   b765f668c43a05877309f1cff2b2daa3
#
_cell.length_a   1.000
_cell.length_b   1.000
_cell.length_c   1.000
_cell.angle_alpha   90.00
_cell.angle_beta   90.00
_cell.angle_gamma   90.00
#
_symmetry.space_group_name_H-M   'P 1'
#
loop_
_entity.id
_entity.type
_entity.pdbx_description
1 polymer ?
#
loop_
_entity_poly.entity_id
_entity_poly.type
_entity_poly.pdbx_seq_one_letter_code
_entity_poly.pdbx_strand_id
1 'polypeptide(L)'
;MRLEAEEWREISYRHIKGRKRFRQRLFCGERISADDLNYNRPRVCPACLNERPIWWAVWDLGLVTACPIHGCLLFNRRPACRRKLAWQRLAIHQCRCGLDFRDLTIESADPDLVAINTAIYRAAGFPHGNAAELALANCGFPAQLLGLRLGPLLRLVLFVGP
;
A
#
# COMPACT_ATOMS: atom_id res chain seq x y z
N MET A 1 -2.51 18.91 17.76
CA MET A 1 -3.69 18.02 17.75
C MET A 1 -3.29 16.73 18.45
N ARG A 2 -3.88 16.42 19.59
CA ARG A 2 -3.70 15.11 20.28
C ARG A 2 -4.81 14.21 19.78
N LEU A 3 -4.46 13.06 19.24
CA LEU A 3 -5.42 12.02 18.90
C LEU A 3 -5.87 11.32 20.19
N GLU A 4 -7.17 11.04 20.29
CA GLU A 4 -7.71 10.26 21.38
C GLU A 4 -7.26 8.78 21.29
N ALA A 5 -7.28 8.07 22.43
CA ALA A 5 -6.78 6.69 22.48
C ALA A 5 -7.53 5.74 21.52
N GLU A 6 -8.78 6.03 21.17
CA GLU A 6 -9.56 5.28 20.20
C GLU A 6 -9.10 5.54 18.75
N GLU A 7 -8.80 6.80 18.42
CA GLU A 7 -8.26 7.18 17.11
C GLU A 7 -6.90 6.51 16.85
N TRP A 8 -6.02 6.44 17.87
CA TRP A 8 -4.76 5.68 17.78
C TRP A 8 -4.98 4.19 17.51
N ARG A 9 -6.06 3.61 18.03
CA ARG A 9 -6.39 2.20 17.79
C ARG A 9 -6.82 1.92 16.37
N GLU A 10 -7.45 2.88 15.70
CA GLU A 10 -7.92 2.74 14.32
C GLU A 10 -6.78 2.86 13.31
N ILE A 11 -5.80 3.72 13.57
CA ILE A 11 -4.64 3.93 12.67
C ILE A 11 -3.47 2.98 12.93
N SER A 12 -3.51 2.20 14.01
CA SER A 12 -2.48 1.21 14.35
C SER A 12 -2.87 -0.20 13.88
N TYR A 13 -1.89 -0.98 13.45
CA TYR A 13 -2.09 -2.40 13.09
C TYR A 13 -2.31 -3.25 14.34
N ARG A 14 -3.47 -3.10 14.95
CA ARG A 14 -3.80 -3.73 16.22
C ARG A 14 -3.70 -5.25 16.14
N HIS A 15 -2.99 -5.83 17.09
CA HIS A 15 -2.94 -7.28 17.28
C HIS A 15 -4.29 -7.80 17.76
N ILE A 16 -4.91 -8.72 17.03
CA ILE A 16 -6.10 -9.42 17.47
C ILE A 16 -5.66 -10.64 18.27
N LYS A 17 -6.03 -10.70 19.55
CA LYS A 17 -5.76 -11.88 20.38
C LYS A 17 -6.50 -13.08 19.78
N GLY A 18 -5.79 -14.14 19.45
CA GLY A 18 -6.34 -15.37 18.89
C GLY A 18 -5.35 -16.53 19.01
N ARG A 19 -5.74 -17.74 18.58
CA ARG A 19 -4.86 -18.90 18.58
C ARG A 19 -3.56 -18.58 17.85
N LYS A 20 -2.40 -18.95 18.40
CA LYS A 20 -1.04 -18.66 17.91
C LYS A 20 -0.81 -18.97 16.42
N ARG A 21 -1.67 -19.79 15.81
CA ARG A 21 -1.55 -20.26 14.41
C ARG A 21 -1.98 -19.22 13.37
N PHE A 22 -2.76 -18.19 13.78
CA PHE A 22 -3.21 -17.13 12.85
C PHE A 22 -2.90 -15.77 13.46
N ARG A 23 -1.78 -15.19 13.07
CA ARG A 23 -1.39 -13.84 13.43
C ARG A 23 -2.27 -12.85 12.68
N GLN A 24 -3.41 -12.48 13.25
CA GLN A 24 -4.30 -11.50 12.64
C GLN A 24 -3.98 -10.08 13.11
N ARG A 25 -4.20 -9.13 12.20
CA ARG A 25 -4.11 -7.69 12.43
C ARG A 25 -5.42 -7.02 12.02
N LEU A 26 -5.73 -5.94 12.71
CA LEU A 26 -6.76 -5.02 12.26
C LEU A 26 -6.08 -3.95 11.39
N PHE A 27 -6.51 -3.81 10.16
CA PHE A 27 -6.01 -2.85 9.19
C PHE A 27 -7.20 -2.09 8.62
N CYS A 28 -7.31 -0.78 8.91
CA CYS A 28 -8.45 0.05 8.45
C CYS A 28 -9.81 -0.59 8.72
N GLY A 29 -10.02 -1.15 9.93
CA GLY A 29 -11.26 -1.85 10.30
C GLY A 29 -11.39 -3.28 9.79
N GLU A 30 -10.52 -3.74 8.89
CA GLU A 30 -10.54 -5.06 8.28
C GLU A 30 -9.56 -6.04 8.94
N ARG A 31 -9.96 -7.33 9.01
CA ARG A 31 -9.08 -8.39 9.52
C ARG A 31 -8.24 -8.96 8.39
N ILE A 32 -6.92 -8.85 8.53
CA ILE A 32 -5.93 -9.40 7.60
C ILE A 32 -4.93 -10.30 8.32
N SER A 33 -4.14 -11.10 7.59
CA SER A 33 -3.00 -11.80 8.16
C SER A 33 -1.88 -10.81 8.49
N ALA A 34 -1.09 -11.08 9.52
CA ALA A 34 0.14 -10.33 9.75
C ALA A 34 1.16 -10.50 8.60
N ASP A 35 1.05 -11.61 7.87
CA ASP A 35 1.92 -11.93 6.74
C ASP A 35 1.56 -11.10 5.49
N ASP A 36 0.34 -10.53 5.45
CA ASP A 36 -0.07 -9.58 4.41
C ASP A 36 0.63 -8.21 4.55
N LEU A 37 1.26 -7.95 5.70
CA LEU A 37 1.93 -6.68 5.99
C LEU A 37 3.44 -6.77 5.81
N ASN A 38 4.01 -5.75 5.18
CA ASN A 38 5.43 -5.66 4.87
C ASN A 38 6.10 -4.48 5.58
N TYR A 39 6.14 -4.52 6.90
CA TYR A 39 6.74 -3.46 7.72
C TYR A 39 8.24 -3.22 7.44
N ASN A 40 8.96 -4.26 7.01
CA ASN A 40 10.42 -4.20 6.88
C ASN A 40 10.88 -3.63 5.53
N ARG A 41 9.95 -3.42 4.61
CA ARG A 41 10.25 -2.95 3.26
C ARG A 41 9.28 -1.84 2.87
N PRO A 42 9.40 -0.66 3.50
CA PRO A 42 8.53 0.45 3.17
C PRO A 42 8.61 0.79 1.69
N ARG A 43 7.46 1.15 1.13
CA ARG A 43 7.30 1.57 -0.25
C ARG A 43 6.66 2.94 -0.29
N VAL A 44 6.87 3.67 -1.36
CA VAL A 44 6.34 5.03 -1.49
C VAL A 44 6.08 5.37 -2.95
N CYS A 45 5.03 6.16 -3.20
CA CYS A 45 4.83 6.82 -4.48
C CYS A 45 5.43 8.23 -4.40
N PRO A 46 6.43 8.57 -5.24
CA PRO A 46 7.03 9.91 -5.26
C PRO A 46 6.02 11.01 -5.56
N ALA A 47 5.11 10.78 -6.51
CA ALA A 47 4.09 11.74 -6.87
C ALA A 47 3.09 12.01 -5.73
N CYS A 48 2.64 10.96 -5.01
CA CYS A 48 1.82 11.15 -3.82
C CYS A 48 2.53 11.99 -2.74
N LEU A 49 3.84 11.78 -2.53
CA LEU A 49 4.63 12.56 -1.58
C LEU A 49 4.78 14.03 -2.00
N ASN A 50 4.83 14.30 -3.32
CA ASN A 50 4.83 15.65 -3.85
C ASN A 50 3.52 16.39 -3.59
N GLU A 51 2.40 15.70 -3.80
CA GLU A 51 1.08 16.27 -3.56
C GLU A 51 0.80 16.47 -2.07
N ARG A 52 1.13 15.46 -1.25
CA ARG A 52 0.94 15.46 0.20
C ARG A 52 2.06 14.67 0.87
N PRO A 53 2.85 15.28 1.75
CA PRO A 53 3.96 14.61 2.43
C PRO A 53 3.47 13.70 3.58
N ILE A 54 2.60 12.75 3.25
CA ILE A 54 2.05 11.75 4.18
C ILE A 54 2.42 10.35 3.72
N TRP A 55 2.51 9.43 4.67
CA TRP A 55 2.71 8.00 4.39
C TRP A 55 1.36 7.29 4.42
N TRP A 56 0.99 6.70 3.31
CA TRP A 56 -0.27 5.97 3.21
C TRP A 56 -0.11 4.57 3.78
N ALA A 57 -0.95 4.21 4.76
CA ALA A 57 -0.90 2.89 5.40
C ALA A 57 -1.06 1.73 4.40
N VAL A 58 -1.80 1.93 3.32
CA VAL A 58 -2.00 0.92 2.27
C VAL A 58 -0.69 0.47 1.62
N TRP A 59 0.37 1.28 1.64
CA TRP A 59 1.69 0.91 1.12
C TRP A 59 2.41 -0.14 1.97
N ASP A 60 1.93 -0.38 3.19
CA ASP A 60 2.45 -1.44 4.05
C ASP A 60 1.84 -2.81 3.73
N LEU A 61 0.82 -2.89 2.89
CA LEU A 61 0.32 -4.17 2.38
C LEU A 61 1.32 -4.79 1.40
N GLY A 62 1.69 -6.05 1.63
CA GLY A 62 2.73 -6.74 0.87
C GLY A 62 2.46 -6.82 -0.63
N LEU A 63 1.19 -6.94 -1.02
CA LEU A 63 0.74 -6.99 -2.41
C LEU A 63 0.63 -5.62 -3.09
N VAL A 64 0.69 -4.53 -2.33
CA VAL A 64 0.61 -3.19 -2.91
C VAL A 64 1.99 -2.80 -3.43
N THR A 65 2.16 -2.83 -4.73
CA THR A 65 3.41 -2.55 -5.45
C THR A 65 3.29 -1.44 -6.48
N ALA A 66 2.07 -1.01 -6.78
CA ALA A 66 1.79 0.12 -7.66
C ALA A 66 0.88 1.15 -6.97
N CYS A 67 0.97 2.39 -7.42
CA CYS A 67 0.09 3.48 -7.01
C CYS A 67 -1.04 3.64 -8.03
N PRO A 68 -2.29 3.35 -7.69
CA PRO A 68 -3.40 3.48 -8.65
C PRO A 68 -3.78 4.93 -8.93
N ILE A 69 -3.37 5.88 -8.08
CA ILE A 69 -3.60 7.30 -8.30
C ILE A 69 -2.74 7.82 -9.47
N HIS A 70 -1.47 7.39 -9.51
CA HIS A 70 -0.48 7.89 -10.47
C HIS A 70 -0.09 6.86 -11.54
N GLY A 71 -0.65 5.65 -11.52
CA GLY A 71 -0.34 4.60 -12.49
C GLY A 71 1.13 4.17 -12.48
N CYS A 72 1.82 4.25 -11.34
CA CYS A 72 3.27 4.04 -11.26
C CYS A 72 3.65 2.97 -10.23
N LEU A 73 4.85 2.40 -10.37
CA LEU A 73 5.42 1.49 -9.39
C LEU A 73 5.72 2.22 -8.09
N LEU A 74 5.47 1.55 -6.97
CA LEU A 74 5.90 2.04 -5.66
C LEU A 74 7.40 1.82 -5.49
N PHE A 75 8.06 2.86 -5.10
CA PHE A 75 9.50 2.88 -4.89
C PHE A 75 9.88 2.23 -3.55
N ASN A 76 10.81 1.26 -3.58
CA ASN A 76 11.26 0.54 -2.39
C ASN A 76 12.78 0.51 -2.21
N ARG A 77 13.55 1.01 -3.20
CA ARG A 77 15.02 1.05 -3.18
C ARG A 77 15.50 2.41 -3.67
N ARG A 78 16.60 2.85 -3.13
CA ARG A 78 17.24 4.13 -3.49
C ARG A 78 18.12 3.94 -4.73
N PRO A 79 17.90 4.70 -5.83
CA PRO A 79 18.73 4.56 -7.03
C PRO A 79 20.21 4.83 -6.74
N ALA A 80 20.50 5.91 -6.02
CA ALA A 80 21.87 6.34 -5.75
C ALA A 80 22.74 5.34 -4.97
N CYS A 81 22.18 4.65 -3.98
CA CYS A 81 22.94 3.74 -3.11
C CYS A 81 22.42 2.29 -3.12
N ARG A 82 21.42 1.98 -3.92
CA ARG A 82 20.74 0.67 -4.05
C ARG A 82 20.25 0.04 -2.73
N ARG A 83 20.33 0.77 -1.62
CA ARG A 83 19.82 0.32 -0.33
C ARG A 83 18.28 0.38 -0.32
N LYS A 84 17.67 -0.54 0.41
CA LYS A 84 16.22 -0.54 0.65
C LYS A 84 15.82 0.72 1.42
N LEU A 85 14.60 1.19 1.22
CA LEU A 85 14.02 2.20 2.08
C LEU A 85 13.97 1.66 3.52
N ALA A 86 14.16 2.56 4.48
CA ALA A 86 14.09 2.24 5.90
C ALA A 86 13.20 3.26 6.61
N TRP A 87 12.62 2.85 7.73
CA TRP A 87 11.82 3.74 8.57
C TRP A 87 12.65 4.80 9.29
N GLN A 88 13.91 4.47 9.60
CA GLN A 88 14.85 5.40 10.22
C GLN A 88 15.36 6.42 9.20
N ARG A 89 14.73 7.58 9.13
CA ARG A 89 15.03 8.67 8.19
C ARG A 89 14.78 10.04 8.83
N LEU A 90 15.30 11.09 8.19
CA LEU A 90 15.21 12.46 8.71
C LEU A 90 13.80 13.04 8.59
N ALA A 91 13.12 12.72 7.50
CA ALA A 91 11.74 13.12 7.23
C ALA A 91 11.02 12.03 6.43
N ILE A 92 9.68 12.13 6.32
CA ILE A 92 8.87 11.18 5.57
C ILE A 92 9.36 11.06 4.12
N HIS A 93 9.74 12.17 3.51
CA HIS A 93 10.17 12.26 2.12
C HIS A 93 11.69 12.21 1.93
N GLN A 94 12.51 12.23 3.01
CA GLN A 94 13.96 12.36 2.88
C GLN A 94 14.71 11.19 3.50
N CYS A 95 15.63 10.64 2.73
CA CYS A 95 16.57 9.62 3.18
C CYS A 95 17.71 10.22 4.03
N ARG A 96 18.31 9.41 4.89
CA ARG A 96 19.54 9.79 5.62
C ARG A 96 20.72 10.16 4.72
N CYS A 97 20.74 9.74 3.46
CA CYS A 97 21.78 10.11 2.49
C CYS A 97 21.50 11.43 1.76
N GLY A 98 20.48 12.18 2.17
CA GLY A 98 20.08 13.44 1.56
C GLY A 98 19.12 13.33 0.38
N LEU A 99 18.91 12.12 -0.18
CA LEU A 99 18.00 11.92 -1.30
C LEU A 99 16.57 12.26 -0.87
N ASP A 100 15.93 13.15 -1.62
CA ASP A 100 14.50 13.42 -1.50
C ASP A 100 13.74 12.44 -2.39
N PHE A 101 12.73 11.76 -1.82
CA PHE A 101 11.95 10.77 -2.55
C PHE A 101 10.99 11.42 -3.55
N ARG A 102 10.72 12.71 -3.41
CA ARG A 102 9.87 13.48 -4.33
C ARG A 102 10.56 13.73 -5.67
N ASP A 103 11.91 13.76 -5.66
CA ASP A 103 12.73 13.98 -6.86
C ASP A 103 12.99 12.70 -7.67
N LEU A 104 12.41 11.57 -7.22
CA LEU A 104 12.62 10.31 -7.90
C LEU A 104 11.86 10.23 -9.22
N THR A 105 12.52 9.67 -10.23
CA THR A 105 11.87 9.35 -11.51
C THR A 105 10.76 8.33 -11.30
N ILE A 106 9.58 8.66 -11.80
CA ILE A 106 8.39 7.81 -11.73
C ILE A 106 8.49 6.76 -12.84
N GLU A 107 8.37 5.49 -12.46
CA GLU A 107 8.31 4.36 -13.37
C GLU A 107 6.85 3.92 -13.53
N SER A 108 6.36 3.87 -14.77
CA SER A 108 5.00 3.42 -15.07
C SER A 108 4.79 1.98 -14.65
N ALA A 109 3.65 1.69 -14.04
CA ALA A 109 3.25 0.32 -13.69
C ALA A 109 2.46 -0.31 -14.84
N ASP A 110 2.52 -1.65 -14.90
CA ASP A 110 1.68 -2.43 -15.78
C ASP A 110 0.19 -2.18 -15.47
N PRO A 111 -0.69 -2.01 -16.48
CA PRO A 111 -2.11 -1.75 -16.26
C PRO A 111 -2.82 -2.82 -15.41
N ASP A 112 -2.49 -4.09 -15.57
CA ASP A 112 -3.09 -5.17 -14.78
C ASP A 112 -2.67 -5.07 -13.32
N LEU A 113 -1.42 -4.70 -13.06
CA LEU A 113 -0.91 -4.44 -11.72
C LEU A 113 -1.62 -3.23 -11.10
N VAL A 114 -1.84 -2.16 -11.86
CA VAL A 114 -2.62 -0.99 -11.41
C VAL A 114 -4.04 -1.40 -11.06
N ALA A 115 -4.70 -2.23 -11.88
CA ALA A 115 -6.05 -2.72 -11.63
C ALA A 115 -6.15 -3.55 -10.34
N ILE A 116 -5.23 -4.49 -10.13
CA ILE A 116 -5.17 -5.29 -8.89
C ILE A 116 -4.98 -4.39 -7.68
N ASN A 117 -4.03 -3.44 -7.75
CA ASN A 117 -3.79 -2.51 -6.66
C ASN A 117 -4.97 -1.56 -6.41
N THR A 118 -5.71 -1.18 -7.46
CA THR A 118 -6.95 -0.42 -7.34
C THR A 118 -7.99 -1.17 -6.53
N ALA A 119 -8.20 -2.45 -6.82
CA ALA A 119 -9.13 -3.28 -6.06
C ALA A 119 -8.75 -3.36 -4.58
N ILE A 120 -7.44 -3.49 -4.27
CA ILE A 120 -6.94 -3.49 -2.90
C ILE A 120 -7.18 -2.13 -2.21
N TYR A 121 -6.90 -1.00 -2.88
CA TYR A 121 -7.15 0.35 -2.35
C TYR A 121 -8.62 0.55 -2.03
N ARG A 122 -9.53 0.15 -2.94
CA ARG A 122 -10.99 0.22 -2.72
C ARG A 122 -11.41 -0.61 -1.51
N ALA A 123 -10.98 -1.87 -1.44
CA ALA A 123 -11.31 -2.77 -0.33
C ALA A 123 -10.76 -2.28 1.02
N ALA A 124 -9.66 -1.52 1.00
CA ALA A 124 -9.06 -0.90 2.20
C ALA A 124 -9.61 0.50 2.52
N GLY A 125 -10.54 1.04 1.70
CA GLY A 125 -11.13 2.37 1.90
C GLY A 125 -10.20 3.53 1.56
N PHE A 126 -9.17 3.31 0.73
CA PHE A 126 -8.25 4.37 0.29
C PHE A 126 -8.70 5.00 -1.03
N PRO A 127 -8.37 6.29 -1.27
CA PRO A 127 -8.67 6.94 -2.53
C PRO A 127 -7.91 6.32 -3.69
N HIS A 128 -8.51 6.34 -4.87
CA HIS A 128 -7.95 5.90 -6.13
C HIS A 128 -8.32 6.92 -7.21
N GLY A 129 -7.45 7.11 -8.20
CA GLY A 129 -7.62 8.14 -9.24
C GLY A 129 -8.36 7.62 -10.49
N ASN A 130 -8.56 8.51 -11.46
CA ASN A 130 -9.19 8.17 -12.74
C ASN A 130 -8.41 7.10 -13.53
N ALA A 131 -7.07 7.10 -13.43
CA ALA A 131 -6.22 6.07 -14.02
C ALA A 131 -6.57 4.66 -13.51
N ALA A 132 -6.97 4.56 -12.24
CA ALA A 132 -7.39 3.33 -11.62
C ALA A 132 -8.69 2.77 -12.20
N GLU A 133 -9.68 3.62 -12.44
CA GLU A 133 -10.96 3.22 -13.05
C GLU A 133 -10.76 2.76 -14.48
N LEU A 134 -9.92 3.47 -15.24
CA LEU A 134 -9.57 3.09 -16.61
C LEU A 134 -8.82 1.74 -16.65
N ALA A 135 -7.90 1.49 -15.73
CA ALA A 135 -7.19 0.23 -15.62
C ALA A 135 -8.15 -0.93 -15.32
N LEU A 136 -9.08 -0.76 -14.38
CA LEU A 136 -10.09 -1.78 -14.06
C LEU A 136 -10.99 -2.09 -15.26
N ALA A 137 -11.38 -1.07 -16.04
CA ALA A 137 -12.21 -1.26 -17.22
C ALA A 137 -11.48 -2.01 -18.34
N ASN A 138 -10.19 -1.74 -18.54
CA ASN A 138 -9.41 -2.26 -19.65
C ASN A 138 -8.83 -3.67 -19.41
N CYS A 139 -8.52 -4.04 -18.16
CA CYS A 139 -7.92 -5.34 -17.85
C CYS A 139 -8.93 -6.48 -17.70
N GLY A 140 -10.24 -6.21 -17.86
CA GLY A 140 -11.28 -7.22 -17.66
C GLY A 140 -11.35 -7.74 -16.22
N PHE A 141 -10.97 -6.93 -15.24
CA PHE A 141 -11.00 -7.32 -13.83
C PHE A 141 -12.42 -7.74 -13.42
N PRO A 142 -12.61 -8.95 -12.87
CA PRO A 142 -13.95 -9.44 -12.55
C PRO A 142 -14.67 -8.53 -11.56
N ALA A 143 -15.83 -7.99 -11.96
CA ALA A 143 -16.59 -7.05 -11.12
C ALA A 143 -16.96 -7.65 -9.75
N GLN A 144 -17.14 -8.99 -9.68
CA GLN A 144 -17.42 -9.72 -8.44
C GLN A 144 -16.30 -9.57 -7.40
N LEU A 145 -15.05 -9.39 -7.85
CA LEU A 145 -13.91 -9.23 -6.96
C LEU A 145 -13.85 -7.84 -6.32
N LEU A 146 -14.45 -6.84 -6.97
CA LEU A 146 -14.52 -5.46 -6.44
C LEU A 146 -15.43 -5.34 -5.21
N GLY A 147 -16.32 -6.30 -5.01
CA GLY A 147 -17.18 -6.38 -3.81
C GLY A 147 -16.56 -7.14 -2.64
N LEU A 148 -15.38 -7.72 -2.81
CA LEU A 148 -14.72 -8.47 -1.74
C LEU A 148 -14.17 -7.55 -0.66
N ARG A 149 -14.27 -8.01 0.60
CA ARG A 149 -13.55 -7.40 1.72
C ARG A 149 -12.05 -7.62 1.56
N LEU A 150 -11.24 -6.75 2.18
CA LEU A 150 -9.80 -6.73 2.02
C LEU A 150 -9.13 -8.09 2.29
N GLY A 151 -9.43 -8.74 3.42
CA GLY A 151 -8.81 -10.00 3.77
C GLY A 151 -9.04 -11.15 2.77
N PRO A 152 -10.30 -11.42 2.34
CA PRO A 152 -10.58 -12.34 1.24
C PRO A 152 -9.90 -11.98 -0.08
N LEU A 153 -9.89 -10.70 -0.45
CA LEU A 153 -9.25 -10.22 -1.69
C LEU A 153 -7.74 -10.50 -1.68
N LEU A 154 -7.03 -10.17 -0.60
CA LEU A 154 -5.59 -10.42 -0.47
C LEU A 154 -5.26 -11.91 -0.62
N ARG A 155 -6.07 -12.79 0.02
CA ARG A 155 -5.87 -14.24 -0.11
C ARG A 155 -6.08 -14.73 -1.53
N LEU A 156 -7.10 -14.23 -2.21
CA LEU A 156 -7.39 -14.62 -3.59
C LEU A 156 -6.24 -14.22 -4.52
N VAL A 157 -5.77 -12.98 -4.42
CA VAL A 157 -4.65 -12.48 -5.24
C VAL A 157 -3.37 -13.29 -4.99
N LEU A 158 -3.09 -13.68 -3.74
CA LEU A 158 -1.95 -14.56 -3.41
C LEU A 158 -2.10 -15.97 -3.97
N PHE A 159 -3.33 -16.48 -4.08
CA PHE A 159 -3.59 -17.84 -4.55
C PHE A 159 -3.59 -17.96 -6.08
N VAL A 160 -3.99 -16.90 -6.78
CA VAL A 160 -4.10 -16.83 -8.25
C VAL A 160 -2.85 -16.18 -8.87
N GLY A 161 -1.94 -15.68 -8.07
CA GLY A 161 -0.70 -15.06 -8.53
C GLY A 161 0.16 -16.01 -9.39
N PRO A 162 0.97 -15.45 -10.29
CA PRO A 162 1.72 -16.19 -11.32
C PRO A 162 2.65 -17.23 -10.76
#